data_c91ddb79f3ea519aedebd5fbef237c2e
#
_entry.id   c91ddb79f3ea519aedebd5fbef237c2e
#
_cell.length_a   1.000
_cell.length_b   1.000
_cell.length_c   1.000
_cell.angle_alpha   90.00
_cell.angle_beta   90.00
_cell.angle_gamma   90.00
#
_symmetry.space_group_name_H-M   'P 1'
#
loop_
_entity.id
_entity.type
_entity.pdbx_description
1 polymer ?
#
loop_
_entity_poly.entity_id
_entity_poly.type
_entity_poly.pdbx_seq_one_letter_code
_entity_poly.pdbx_strand_id
1 'polypeptide(L)'
;GATPADTDELLISDAGTLKRVDYSYLKAANTPAFQAYLNSNQSITSATTTKVTFNTETFDTSGNYDHSTNYRFTPTTAGKYYIYLQVESNWNTGYGDEFFTYIYKNGSEHFRSRFTLQSGTDNGFYGTSFTAGIIDMNGSSDYVEGFGRYDGNAPIFTGGENRTIFGAYRILT
;
A
#
# COMPACT_ATOMS: atom_id res chain seq x y z
N GLY A 1 30.85 20.48 5.88
CA GLY A 1 30.33 21.05 4.64
C GLY A 1 28.82 21.23 4.76
N ALA A 2 28.30 22.27 4.14
CA ALA A 2 26.84 22.46 4.07
C ALA A 2 26.18 21.37 3.20
N THR A 3 24.97 20.98 3.54
CA THR A 3 24.18 20.10 2.69
C THR A 3 23.82 20.89 1.42
N PRO A 4 24.06 20.34 0.20
CA PRO A 4 23.70 21.02 -1.03
C PRO A 4 22.19 21.33 -1.09
N ALA A 5 21.84 22.53 -1.52
CA ALA A 5 20.48 22.92 -1.85
C ALA A 5 20.10 22.43 -3.26
N ASP A 6 18.81 22.30 -3.55
CA ASP A 6 18.33 21.84 -4.87
C ASP A 6 18.75 22.76 -6.02
N THR A 7 19.00 24.02 -5.71
CA THR A 7 19.48 25.06 -6.65
C THR A 7 20.99 25.12 -6.79
N ASP A 8 21.75 24.32 -6.01
CA ASP A 8 23.19 24.26 -6.19
C ASP A 8 23.53 23.53 -7.48
N GLU A 9 24.53 24.07 -8.18
CA GLU A 9 24.95 23.55 -9.48
C GLU A 9 26.27 22.77 -9.37
N LEU A 10 26.35 21.67 -10.09
CA LEU A 10 27.55 20.88 -10.26
C LEU A 10 28.08 20.99 -11.67
N LEU A 11 29.41 21.05 -11.81
CA LEU A 11 30.05 20.97 -13.13
C LEU A 11 30.25 19.50 -13.50
N ILE A 12 29.71 19.10 -14.64
CA ILE A 12 29.93 17.76 -15.22
C ILE A 12 30.60 17.89 -16.59
N SER A 13 31.38 16.89 -16.97
CA SER A 13 31.89 16.75 -18.33
C SER A 13 30.99 15.81 -19.09
N ASP A 14 30.34 16.31 -20.15
CA ASP A 14 29.52 15.56 -21.08
C ASP A 14 30.21 15.53 -22.45
N ALA A 15 30.77 14.39 -22.83
CA ALA A 15 31.53 14.21 -24.07
C ALA A 15 32.64 15.29 -24.28
N GLY A 16 33.32 15.69 -23.20
CA GLY A 16 34.37 16.71 -23.23
C GLY A 16 33.88 18.16 -23.13
N THR A 17 32.58 18.40 -23.07
CA THR A 17 31.99 19.70 -22.84
C THR A 17 31.59 19.87 -21.38
N LEU A 18 32.05 20.97 -20.74
CA LEU A 18 31.62 21.29 -19.39
C LEU A 18 30.18 21.83 -19.40
N LYS A 19 29.34 21.18 -18.62
CA LYS A 19 27.94 21.58 -18.41
C LYS A 19 27.65 21.76 -16.93
N ARG A 20 26.67 22.59 -16.61
CA ARG A 20 26.11 22.73 -15.27
C ARG A 20 24.88 21.84 -15.15
N VAL A 21 24.73 21.17 -14.02
CA VAL A 21 23.58 20.34 -13.67
C VAL A 21 23.16 20.72 -12.25
N ASP A 22 21.90 21.05 -12.08
CA ASP A 22 21.33 21.31 -10.76
C ASP A 22 21.37 20.04 -9.90
N TYR A 23 21.67 20.20 -8.63
CA TYR A 23 21.72 19.09 -7.67
C TYR A 23 20.39 18.34 -7.57
N SER A 24 19.28 19.01 -7.83
CA SER A 24 17.94 18.39 -7.91
C SER A 24 17.86 17.20 -8.87
N TYR A 25 18.57 17.23 -9.98
CA TYR A 25 18.63 16.15 -10.97
C TYR A 25 19.48 14.95 -10.54
N LEU A 26 20.30 15.12 -9.52
CA LEU A 26 21.16 14.06 -8.97
C LEU A 26 20.53 13.36 -7.77
N LYS A 27 19.45 13.92 -7.24
CA LYS A 27 18.71 13.32 -6.15
C LYS A 27 17.89 12.15 -6.65
N ALA A 28 18.19 10.98 -6.11
CA ALA A 28 17.31 9.85 -6.22
C ALA A 28 16.08 10.06 -5.30
N ALA A 29 14.89 9.89 -5.82
CA ALA A 29 13.67 9.99 -5.04
C ALA A 29 12.79 8.74 -5.24
N ASN A 30 12.37 8.13 -4.11
CA ASN A 30 11.45 6.99 -4.11
C ASN A 30 9.98 7.45 -4.27
N THR A 31 9.75 8.44 -5.12
CA THR A 31 8.41 9.00 -5.38
C THR A 31 7.92 8.62 -6.78
N PRO A 32 6.61 8.55 -7.00
CA PRO A 32 5.53 8.68 -6.01
C PRO A 32 5.56 7.64 -4.89
N ALA A 33 5.14 8.06 -3.69
CA ALA A 33 5.00 7.20 -2.53
C ALA A 33 3.78 7.63 -1.70
N PHE A 34 3.09 6.67 -1.10
CA PHE A 34 1.97 6.95 -0.20
C PHE A 34 1.90 5.94 0.94
N GLN A 35 1.24 6.33 2.01
CA GLN A 35 0.70 5.44 3.02
C GLN A 35 -0.66 5.95 3.47
N ALA A 36 -1.62 5.04 3.53
CA ALA A 36 -2.96 5.30 4.03
C ALA A 36 -3.39 4.20 4.99
N TYR A 37 -4.36 4.50 5.83
CA TYR A 37 -4.90 3.57 6.80
C TYR A 37 -6.42 3.64 6.87
N LEU A 38 -7.01 2.58 7.42
CA LEU A 38 -8.42 2.53 7.77
C LEU A 38 -8.60 3.23 9.12
N ASN A 39 -9.31 4.37 9.18
CA ASN A 39 -9.40 5.15 10.43
C ASN A 39 -10.41 4.59 11.44
N SER A 40 -11.37 3.80 11.00
CA SER A 40 -12.41 3.19 11.83
C SER A 40 -12.74 1.79 11.33
N ASN A 41 -13.34 0.97 12.20
CA ASN A 41 -13.69 -0.40 11.86
C ASN A 41 -14.63 -0.46 10.64
N GLN A 42 -14.32 -1.39 9.73
CA GLN A 42 -15.13 -1.71 8.54
C GLN A 42 -15.79 -3.08 8.72
N SER A 43 -17.13 -3.10 8.83
CA SER A 43 -17.87 -4.37 8.83
C SER A 43 -17.83 -5.01 7.45
N ILE A 44 -17.63 -6.31 7.40
CA ILE A 44 -17.55 -7.06 6.15
C ILE A 44 -18.47 -8.28 6.18
N THR A 45 -18.81 -8.81 5.01
CA THR A 45 -19.54 -10.07 4.89
C THR A 45 -18.55 -11.23 4.97
N SER A 46 -18.87 -12.22 5.81
CA SER A 46 -18.08 -13.45 5.94
C SER A 46 -17.85 -14.12 4.59
N ALA A 47 -16.65 -14.66 4.41
CA ALA A 47 -16.21 -15.36 3.21
C ALA A 47 -16.26 -14.55 1.90
N THR A 48 -16.41 -13.21 2.00
CA THR A 48 -16.51 -12.33 0.83
C THR A 48 -15.26 -11.48 0.70
N THR A 49 -14.59 -11.52 -0.45
CA THR A 49 -13.47 -10.61 -0.75
C THR A 49 -13.97 -9.18 -0.83
N THR A 50 -13.52 -8.35 0.10
CA THR A 50 -14.02 -6.99 0.28
C THR A 50 -12.86 -6.00 0.16
N LYS A 51 -13.07 -4.92 -0.60
CA LYS A 51 -12.10 -3.83 -0.67
C LYS A 51 -12.00 -3.15 0.69
N VAL A 52 -10.76 -2.92 1.14
CA VAL A 52 -10.51 -2.15 2.35
C VAL A 52 -10.52 -0.66 2.02
N THR A 53 -11.32 0.09 2.77
CA THR A 53 -11.51 1.53 2.55
C THR A 53 -10.48 2.34 3.35
N PHE A 54 -9.21 2.33 2.91
CA PHE A 54 -8.15 3.12 3.54
C PHE A 54 -8.39 4.61 3.33
N ASN A 55 -9.17 5.20 4.19
CA ASN A 55 -9.79 6.51 4.03
C ASN A 55 -9.02 7.67 4.67
N THR A 56 -7.85 7.41 5.20
CA THR A 56 -7.01 8.45 5.81
C THR A 56 -5.56 8.25 5.39
N GLU A 57 -4.97 9.30 4.84
CA GLU A 57 -3.57 9.29 4.44
C GLU A 57 -2.67 9.65 5.62
N THR A 58 -1.58 8.89 5.78
CA THR A 58 -0.43 9.33 6.59
C THR A 58 0.42 10.29 5.77
N PHE A 59 0.63 9.96 4.49
CA PHE A 59 1.22 10.84 3.49
C PHE A 59 0.88 10.36 2.08
N ASP A 60 0.90 11.30 1.12
CA ASP A 60 0.94 11.05 -0.33
C ASP A 60 1.82 12.12 -0.98
N THR A 61 2.96 11.73 -1.52
CA THR A 61 3.97 12.68 -2.05
C THR A 61 3.56 13.33 -3.35
N SER A 62 2.58 12.79 -4.06
CA SER A 62 2.23 13.20 -5.43
C SER A 62 0.72 13.28 -5.70
N GLY A 63 -0.12 13.09 -4.67
CA GLY A 63 -1.56 13.07 -4.83
C GLY A 63 -2.06 11.92 -5.73
N ASN A 64 -1.42 10.77 -5.66
CA ASN A 64 -1.73 9.63 -6.51
C ASN A 64 -2.60 8.55 -5.83
N TYR A 65 -2.90 8.72 -4.55
CA TYR A 65 -3.83 7.85 -3.82
C TYR A 65 -5.20 8.50 -3.67
N ASP A 66 -6.25 7.80 -4.04
CA ASP A 66 -7.64 8.24 -3.86
C ASP A 66 -8.19 7.62 -2.56
N HIS A 67 -8.18 8.38 -1.48
CA HIS A 67 -8.65 7.96 -0.15
C HIS A 67 -10.16 8.14 0.08
N SER A 68 -10.89 8.62 -0.90
CA SER A 68 -12.31 9.03 -0.72
C SER A 68 -13.31 8.27 -1.55
N THR A 69 -12.95 7.85 -2.75
CA THR A 69 -13.89 7.27 -3.72
C THR A 69 -13.48 5.87 -4.13
N ASN A 70 -12.29 5.71 -4.66
CA ASN A 70 -11.85 4.44 -5.22
C ASN A 70 -10.91 3.65 -4.29
N TYR A 71 -10.31 4.29 -3.29
CA TYR A 71 -9.36 3.67 -2.35
C TYR A 71 -8.25 2.92 -3.08
N ARG A 72 -7.60 3.61 -4.02
CA ARG A 72 -6.58 3.02 -4.90
C ARG A 72 -5.43 3.97 -5.16
N PHE A 73 -4.26 3.41 -5.44
CA PHE A 73 -3.07 4.14 -5.84
C PHE A 73 -2.87 4.03 -7.35
N THR A 74 -2.81 5.17 -8.04
CA THR A 74 -2.61 5.28 -9.49
C THR A 74 -1.40 6.18 -9.75
N PRO A 75 -0.16 5.64 -9.74
CA PRO A 75 1.03 6.45 -9.87
C PRO A 75 1.14 7.08 -11.27
N THR A 76 1.58 8.32 -11.30
CA THR A 76 1.82 9.09 -12.56
C THR A 76 3.23 8.91 -13.11
N THR A 77 4.07 8.12 -12.47
CA THR A 77 5.43 7.81 -12.92
C THR A 77 5.56 6.30 -13.12
N ALA A 78 6.00 5.89 -14.31
CA ALA A 78 6.25 4.48 -14.59
C ALA A 78 7.43 3.95 -13.78
N GLY A 79 7.42 2.65 -13.49
CA GLY A 79 8.52 1.99 -12.79
C GLY A 79 8.06 0.85 -11.90
N LYS A 80 9.02 0.32 -11.14
CA LYS A 80 8.78 -0.71 -10.14
C LYS A 80 8.42 -0.08 -8.80
N TYR A 81 7.36 -0.60 -8.19
CA TYR A 81 6.87 -0.15 -6.89
C TYR A 81 6.89 -1.30 -5.90
N TYR A 82 7.46 -1.07 -4.74
CA TYR A 82 7.20 -1.94 -3.59
C TYR A 82 5.86 -1.54 -2.99
N ILE A 83 4.95 -2.49 -2.95
CA ILE A 83 3.58 -2.29 -2.46
C ILE A 83 3.38 -3.21 -1.27
N TYR A 84 2.80 -2.69 -0.21
CA TYR A 84 2.53 -3.43 1.01
C TYR A 84 1.14 -3.16 1.55
N LEU A 85 0.55 -4.20 2.11
CA LEU A 85 -0.78 -4.23 2.69
C LEU A 85 -0.73 -5.00 4.00
N GLN A 86 -1.18 -4.37 5.07
CA GLN A 86 -1.47 -5.01 6.35
C GLN A 86 -2.94 -4.81 6.68
N VAL A 87 -3.62 -5.87 7.03
CA VAL A 87 -4.99 -5.79 7.53
C VAL A 87 -5.08 -6.57 8.83
N GLU A 88 -5.58 -5.90 9.86
CA GLU A 88 -6.00 -6.55 11.10
C GLU A 88 -7.50 -6.83 11.02
N SER A 89 -7.90 -8.03 11.35
CA SER A 89 -9.31 -8.42 11.47
C SER A 89 -9.60 -8.86 12.89
N ASN A 90 -10.78 -8.50 13.35
CA ASN A 90 -11.35 -8.97 14.61
C ASN A 90 -12.64 -9.71 14.33
N TRP A 91 -12.86 -10.81 15.04
CA TRP A 91 -14.13 -11.53 15.07
C TRP A 91 -14.57 -11.73 16.51
N ASN A 92 -15.82 -11.50 16.76
CA ASN A 92 -16.33 -11.34 18.11
C ASN A 92 -16.71 -12.66 18.81
N THR A 93 -17.11 -13.68 18.06
CA THR A 93 -17.44 -15.02 18.58
C THR A 93 -17.54 -16.03 17.44
N GLY A 94 -17.12 -17.26 17.68
CA GLY A 94 -17.28 -18.38 16.74
C GLY A 94 -16.03 -18.67 15.90
N TYR A 95 -16.14 -19.68 15.09
CA TYR A 95 -15.04 -20.22 14.30
C TYR A 95 -14.68 -19.30 13.16
N GLY A 96 -13.40 -18.94 13.04
CA GLY A 96 -12.82 -18.35 11.85
C GLY A 96 -11.85 -19.35 11.25
N ASP A 97 -11.99 -19.63 9.95
CA ASP A 97 -11.15 -20.63 9.31
C ASP A 97 -9.99 -20.01 8.55
N GLU A 98 -10.23 -18.93 7.82
CA GLU A 98 -9.22 -18.35 6.95
C GLU A 98 -9.31 -16.82 6.89
N PHE A 99 -8.16 -16.18 6.93
CA PHE A 99 -8.01 -14.76 6.68
C PHE A 99 -7.04 -14.53 5.54
N PHE A 100 -7.49 -13.78 4.54
CA PHE A 100 -6.72 -13.43 3.36
C PHE A 100 -6.56 -11.94 3.24
N THR A 101 -5.40 -11.52 2.75
CA THR A 101 -5.16 -10.18 2.23
C THR A 101 -4.71 -10.27 0.78
N TYR A 102 -5.17 -9.33 -0.05
CA TYR A 102 -4.87 -9.32 -1.47
C TYR A 102 -4.45 -7.93 -1.92
N ILE A 103 -3.43 -7.87 -2.74
CA ILE A 103 -3.13 -6.71 -3.57
C ILE A 103 -3.63 -7.01 -4.97
N TYR A 104 -4.56 -6.18 -5.44
CA TYR A 104 -5.08 -6.23 -6.80
C TYR A 104 -4.38 -5.21 -7.67
N LYS A 105 -4.07 -5.58 -8.91
CA LYS A 105 -3.66 -4.67 -9.97
C LYS A 105 -4.72 -4.66 -11.05
N ASN A 106 -5.21 -3.47 -11.40
CA ASN A 106 -6.21 -3.28 -12.46
C ASN A 106 -7.46 -4.17 -12.30
N GLY A 107 -7.93 -4.30 -11.06
CA GLY A 107 -9.11 -5.10 -10.72
C GLY A 107 -8.90 -6.61 -10.66
N SER A 108 -7.67 -7.11 -10.81
CA SER A 108 -7.34 -8.54 -10.74
C SER A 108 -6.38 -8.84 -9.60
N GLU A 109 -6.55 -9.99 -8.95
CA GLU A 109 -5.61 -10.47 -7.92
C GLU A 109 -4.20 -10.57 -8.48
N HIS A 110 -3.25 -9.96 -7.79
CA HIS A 110 -1.83 -9.97 -8.15
C HIS A 110 -0.97 -10.66 -7.09
N PHE A 111 -1.17 -10.30 -5.82
CA PHE A 111 -0.56 -10.98 -4.67
C PHE A 111 -1.60 -11.31 -3.62
N ARG A 112 -1.37 -12.39 -2.90
CA ARG A 112 -2.15 -12.71 -1.71
C ARG A 112 -1.31 -13.30 -0.60
N SER A 113 -1.76 -13.10 0.63
CA SER A 113 -1.34 -13.86 1.80
C SER A 113 -2.55 -14.57 2.38
N ARG A 114 -2.32 -15.72 3.02
CA ARG A 114 -3.33 -16.48 3.73
C ARG A 114 -2.83 -16.82 5.13
N PHE A 115 -3.68 -16.61 6.08
CA PHE A 115 -3.52 -17.07 7.46
C PHE A 115 -4.68 -18.02 7.78
N THR A 116 -4.37 -19.23 8.23
CA THR A 116 -5.38 -20.23 8.59
C THR A 116 -5.40 -20.36 10.11
N LEU A 117 -6.58 -20.27 10.69
CA LEU A 117 -6.81 -20.50 12.11
C LEU A 117 -7.18 -21.96 12.34
N GLN A 118 -6.73 -22.51 13.45
CA GLN A 118 -7.18 -23.82 13.86
C GLN A 118 -8.59 -23.70 14.44
N SER A 119 -9.54 -24.42 13.85
CA SER A 119 -10.93 -24.53 14.32
C SER A 119 -10.96 -24.96 15.80
N GLY A 120 -11.76 -24.30 16.64
CA GLY A 120 -12.04 -24.73 18.02
C GLY A 120 -11.77 -23.73 19.13
N THR A 121 -11.48 -22.46 18.84
CA THR A 121 -11.36 -21.43 19.90
C THR A 121 -12.63 -20.59 19.98
N ASP A 122 -13.35 -20.74 21.08
CA ASP A 122 -14.63 -20.04 21.35
C ASP A 122 -14.47 -18.54 21.70
N ASN A 123 -13.26 -18.01 21.67
CA ASN A 123 -12.97 -16.64 22.08
C ASN A 123 -12.64 -15.78 20.86
N GLY A 124 -13.19 -14.55 20.82
CA GLY A 124 -12.85 -13.54 19.83
C GLY A 124 -11.34 -13.34 19.73
N PHE A 125 -10.83 -13.22 18.53
CA PHE A 125 -9.39 -13.17 18.24
C PHE A 125 -9.08 -11.99 17.31
N TYR A 126 -7.90 -11.39 17.47
CA TYR A 126 -7.33 -10.48 16.51
C TYR A 126 -6.32 -11.23 15.65
N GLY A 127 -6.45 -11.10 14.34
CA GLY A 127 -5.47 -11.64 13.39
C GLY A 127 -5.00 -10.57 12.44
N THR A 128 -3.69 -10.53 12.19
CA THR A 128 -3.10 -9.61 11.21
C THR A 128 -2.51 -10.41 10.06
N SER A 129 -2.88 -10.06 8.84
CA SER A 129 -2.30 -10.60 7.62
C SER A 129 -1.53 -9.51 6.88
N PHE A 130 -0.36 -9.86 6.35
CA PHE A 130 0.53 -8.97 5.61
C PHE A 130 0.81 -9.54 4.23
N THR A 131 0.69 -8.69 3.20
CA THR A 131 0.99 -9.01 1.80
C THR A 131 1.86 -7.91 1.22
N ALA A 132 2.95 -8.27 0.57
CA ALA A 132 3.79 -7.29 -0.10
C ALA A 132 4.45 -7.89 -1.35
N GLY A 133 4.83 -7.02 -2.26
CA GLY A 133 5.58 -7.41 -3.45
C GLY A 133 5.94 -6.22 -4.34
N ILE A 134 6.67 -6.52 -5.40
CA ILE A 134 7.09 -5.53 -6.40
C ILE A 134 6.18 -5.64 -7.61
N ILE A 135 5.61 -4.53 -8.03
CA ILE A 135 4.71 -4.43 -9.19
C ILE A 135 5.25 -3.40 -10.16
N ASP A 136 5.30 -3.75 -11.46
CA ASP A 136 5.55 -2.79 -12.52
C ASP A 136 4.27 -1.98 -12.78
N MET A 137 4.40 -0.65 -12.79
CA MET A 137 3.31 0.30 -13.04
C MET A 137 3.65 1.16 -14.26
N ASN A 138 2.69 1.37 -15.15
CA ASN A 138 2.89 2.10 -16.42
C ASN A 138 2.94 3.64 -16.27
N GLY A 139 2.66 4.17 -15.07
CA GLY A 139 2.68 5.60 -14.80
C GLY A 139 1.55 6.41 -15.45
N SER A 140 0.45 5.78 -15.80
CA SER A 140 -0.70 6.47 -16.43
C SER A 140 -2.05 5.87 -16.02
N SER A 141 -2.27 4.59 -16.24
CA SER A 141 -3.58 3.93 -16.04
C SER A 141 -3.54 2.75 -15.08
N ASP A 142 -2.36 2.19 -14.80
CA ASP A 142 -2.22 1.11 -13.84
C ASP A 142 -2.54 1.62 -12.43
N TYR A 143 -3.31 0.83 -11.71
CA TYR A 143 -3.63 1.09 -10.31
C TYR A 143 -3.55 -0.16 -9.46
N VAL A 144 -3.35 0.03 -8.15
CA VAL A 144 -3.39 -1.05 -7.17
C VAL A 144 -4.36 -0.73 -6.04
N GLU A 145 -4.96 -1.79 -5.50
CA GLU A 145 -5.98 -1.74 -4.47
C GLU A 145 -5.72 -2.84 -3.42
N GLY A 146 -6.11 -2.56 -2.18
CA GLY A 146 -6.03 -3.53 -1.09
C GLY A 146 -7.39 -4.16 -0.79
N PHE A 147 -7.43 -5.49 -0.66
CA PHE A 147 -8.61 -6.25 -0.30
C PHE A 147 -8.30 -7.20 0.86
N GLY A 148 -9.34 -7.54 1.60
CA GLY A 148 -9.31 -8.60 2.60
C GLY A 148 -10.50 -9.54 2.44
N ARG A 149 -10.36 -10.76 2.94
CA ARG A 149 -11.47 -11.72 3.09
C ARG A 149 -11.27 -12.44 4.40
N TYR A 150 -12.28 -12.43 5.21
CA TYR A 150 -12.29 -13.22 6.43
C TYR A 150 -13.51 -14.14 6.45
N ASP A 151 -13.28 -15.39 6.79
CA ASP A 151 -14.33 -16.39 6.97
C ASP A 151 -14.58 -16.59 8.47
N GLY A 152 -15.69 -16.05 8.98
CA GLY A 152 -16.01 -16.05 10.40
C GLY A 152 -17.31 -15.34 10.72
N ASN A 153 -17.68 -15.32 11.99
CA ASN A 153 -18.91 -14.69 12.45
C ASN A 153 -18.74 -13.18 12.68
N ALA A 154 -19.55 -12.37 11.99
CA ALA A 154 -19.55 -10.91 12.07
C ALA A 154 -18.15 -10.26 11.98
N PRO A 155 -17.37 -10.60 10.94
CA PRO A 155 -16.00 -10.13 10.83
C PRO A 155 -15.92 -8.64 10.55
N ILE A 156 -14.87 -8.01 11.06
CA ILE A 156 -14.56 -6.61 10.80
C ILE A 156 -13.08 -6.47 10.42
N PHE A 157 -12.73 -5.53 9.57
CA PHE A 157 -11.38 -5.01 9.49
C PHE A 157 -11.21 -3.95 10.56
N THR A 158 -10.16 -4.06 11.36
CA THR A 158 -9.94 -3.17 12.51
C THR A 158 -9.26 -1.89 12.06
N GLY A 159 -9.88 -0.75 12.36
CA GLY A 159 -9.32 0.56 12.08
C GLY A 159 -8.15 0.92 13.01
N GLY A 160 -7.25 1.75 12.50
CA GLY A 160 -6.09 2.30 13.21
C GLY A 160 -4.84 2.37 12.34
N GLU A 161 -4.08 3.46 12.52
CA GLU A 161 -2.86 3.74 11.74
C GLU A 161 -1.77 2.65 11.88
N ASN A 162 -1.76 1.95 13.00
CA ASN A 162 -0.81 0.86 13.30
C ASN A 162 -1.38 -0.54 13.06
N ARG A 163 -2.60 -0.66 12.49
CA ARG A 163 -3.35 -1.92 12.37
C ARG A 163 -3.63 -2.29 10.93
N THR A 164 -4.36 -1.43 10.23
CA THR A 164 -4.81 -1.70 8.86
C THR A 164 -4.32 -0.60 7.95
N ILE A 165 -3.24 -0.89 7.23
CA ILE A 165 -2.46 0.07 6.44
C ILE A 165 -2.22 -0.44 5.03
N PHE A 166 -2.12 0.49 4.09
CA PHE A 166 -1.77 0.24 2.70
C PHE A 166 -0.78 1.30 2.23
N GLY A 167 0.26 0.88 1.54
CA GLY A 167 1.25 1.83 1.08
C GLY A 167 2.08 1.31 -0.09
N ALA A 168 2.73 2.25 -0.76
CA ALA A 168 3.68 1.96 -1.81
C ALA A 168 4.75 3.04 -1.92
N TYR A 169 5.90 2.65 -2.46
CA TYR A 169 6.93 3.59 -2.89
C TYR A 169 7.65 3.06 -4.12
N ARG A 170 8.09 3.99 -4.97
CA ARG A 170 8.84 3.67 -6.17
C ARG A 170 10.24 3.17 -5.81
N ILE A 171 10.65 2.07 -6.43
CA ILE A 171 12.03 1.58 -6.35
C ILE A 171 12.84 2.35 -7.40
N LEU A 172 14.01 2.83 -6.98
CA LEU A 172 14.96 3.45 -7.91
C LEU A 172 15.54 2.37 -8.82
N THR A 173 15.46 2.58 -10.11
CA THR A 173 16.04 1.73 -11.15
C THR A 173 16.99 2.53 -12.03
#